data_aaf2f5b5351f09c2cd9072edf35198a1
#
_entry.id   aaf2f5b5351f09c2cd9072edf35198a1
#
_cell.length_a   1.000
_cell.length_b   1.000
_cell.length_c   1.000
_cell.angle_alpha   90.00
_cell.angle_beta   90.00
_cell.angle_gamma   90.00
#
_symmetry.space_group_name_H-M   'P 1'
#
loop_
_entity.id
_entity.type
_entity.pdbx_description
1 polymer ?
#
loop_
_entity_poly.entity_id
_entity_poly.type
_entity_poly.pdbx_seq_one_letter_code
_entity_poly.pdbx_strand_id
1 'polypeptide(L)'
;KLLLNKVSKQHQRITLEWILSENEGIVECEIANAKFTQEKLHVISEDTLHVSDVTFDDIAGQERVKKELLEVVALLKEPERLKHFEMMPPKGMFLYGDSGMGKKLLARAFANEADIPYIVLREADLFDAAKIHKTYAQAYTSAPAIVILEDIDVQGITGGMISTMNTSPLVEELDALTQSFESPVFTIATVGDTESIPEPLSVAGRIDIRIEVPKLDMEARRFFIEEVLKKPHDKKIDVDRVVRYISGMGGNELKRIGQEAALYAARKGLNELTEEILLEQINVIKYGTKLESKQIRDIETSMAKTAYHEAGHAVLSYVLLPNIKIEQVTVAPRSDSLGFVSYHHDDFIDATSKDDLFNNICVLLAGRVAKMEQFADVGMETGAFSDLEVATMQAYAAVAIFGMDDELGYINISGIEAGYDKQLLTKKIETRMLAWMDDAKIQTQKEVKRLWPSIDAVAKALIEKEMIDGEELKEIMQKSYKGAILRSML
;
A
#
# COMPACT_ATOMS: atom_id res chain seq x y z
N LYS A 1 -12.49 -37.20 17.71
CA LYS A 1 -12.84 -35.92 18.39
C LYS A 1 -12.66 -35.95 19.90
N LEU A 2 -13.14 -36.99 20.61
CA LEU A 2 -13.01 -37.09 22.08
C LEU A 2 -11.55 -37.25 22.56
N LEU A 3 -10.72 -37.99 21.82
CA LEU A 3 -9.30 -38.15 22.11
C LEU A 3 -8.51 -36.87 21.84
N LEU A 4 -8.77 -36.20 20.73
CA LEU A 4 -8.14 -34.93 20.37
C LEU A 4 -8.45 -33.84 21.40
N ASN A 5 -9.70 -33.73 21.90
CA ASN A 5 -10.06 -32.80 22.95
C ASN A 5 -9.41 -33.08 24.32
N LYS A 6 -9.14 -34.35 24.64
CA LYS A 6 -8.40 -34.70 25.86
C LYS A 6 -6.92 -34.37 25.75
N VAL A 7 -6.34 -34.45 24.56
CA VAL A 7 -4.93 -34.22 24.32
C VAL A 7 -4.62 -32.72 24.19
N SER A 8 -5.52 -31.93 23.61
CA SER A 8 -5.35 -30.50 23.54
C SER A 8 -5.24 -29.85 24.93
N LYS A 9 -5.92 -30.39 25.92
CA LYS A 9 -5.80 -29.94 27.32
C LYS A 9 -4.46 -30.27 28.00
N GLN A 10 -3.64 -31.14 27.42
CA GLN A 10 -2.34 -31.58 27.98
C GLN A 10 -1.14 -31.07 27.17
N HIS A 11 -1.34 -30.24 26.15
CA HIS A 11 -0.28 -29.72 25.28
C HIS A 11 0.68 -30.77 24.73
N GLN A 12 0.16 -31.92 24.33
CA GLN A 12 0.94 -33.03 23.80
C GLN A 12 0.68 -33.23 22.31
N ARG A 13 1.74 -33.52 21.56
CA ARG A 13 1.62 -33.90 20.14
C ARG A 13 1.28 -35.39 20.06
N ILE A 14 0.26 -35.71 19.24
CA ILE A 14 -0.09 -37.10 18.95
C ILE A 14 0.29 -37.39 17.50
N THR A 15 1.05 -38.44 17.28
CA THR A 15 1.24 -39.02 15.96
C THR A 15 0.29 -40.21 15.84
N LEU A 16 -0.61 -40.16 14.87
CA LEU A 16 -1.62 -41.18 14.62
C LEU A 16 -1.26 -41.93 13.34
N GLU A 17 -1.23 -43.24 13.42
CA GLU A 17 -1.22 -44.12 12.23
C GLU A 17 -2.63 -44.62 12.02
N TRP A 18 -3.13 -44.44 10.78
CA TRP A 18 -4.47 -44.81 10.39
C TRP A 18 -4.46 -46.03 9.50
N ILE A 19 -5.36 -46.95 9.75
CA ILE A 19 -5.72 -48.02 8.81
C ILE A 19 -7.04 -47.61 8.15
N LEU A 20 -7.03 -47.50 6.84
CA LEU A 20 -8.22 -47.26 6.04
C LEU A 20 -8.77 -48.59 5.59
N SER A 21 -10.01 -48.90 5.94
CA SER A 21 -10.75 -50.02 5.42
C SER A 21 -12.01 -49.55 4.71
N GLU A 22 -12.31 -50.14 3.57
CA GLU A 22 -13.48 -49.85 2.78
C GLU A 22 -14.42 -51.04 2.84
N ASN A 23 -15.58 -50.82 3.43
CA ASN A 23 -16.62 -51.87 3.53
C ASN A 23 -17.94 -51.25 3.03
N GLU A 24 -18.55 -51.83 1.99
CA GLU A 24 -19.84 -51.41 1.42
C GLU A 24 -19.94 -49.92 1.04
N GLY A 25 -18.87 -49.28 0.56
CA GLY A 25 -18.83 -47.87 0.20
C GLY A 25 -18.72 -46.87 1.35
N ILE A 26 -18.48 -47.36 2.57
CA ILE A 26 -18.18 -46.54 3.73
C ILE A 26 -16.68 -46.70 4.05
N VAL A 27 -15.96 -45.56 4.12
CA VAL A 27 -14.54 -45.57 4.55
C VAL A 27 -14.49 -45.47 6.06
N GLU A 28 -14.09 -46.57 6.70
CA GLU A 28 -13.83 -46.61 8.15
C GLU A 28 -12.35 -46.33 8.43
N CYS A 29 -12.10 -45.48 9.41
CA CYS A 29 -10.76 -45.15 9.88
C CYS A 29 -10.57 -45.62 11.32
N GLU A 30 -9.63 -46.54 11.55
CA GLU A 30 -9.20 -46.93 12.89
C GLU A 30 -7.80 -46.40 13.21
N ILE A 31 -7.61 -45.99 14.48
CA ILE A 31 -6.29 -45.58 14.96
C ILE A 31 -5.48 -46.82 15.27
N ALA A 32 -4.51 -47.16 14.42
CA ALA A 32 -3.64 -48.33 14.63
C ALA A 32 -2.57 -48.10 15.71
N ASN A 33 -2.08 -46.85 15.83
CA ASN A 33 -1.05 -46.55 16.81
C ASN A 33 -1.10 -45.07 17.21
N ALA A 34 -0.85 -44.75 18.48
CA ALA A 34 -0.78 -43.38 18.98
C ALA A 34 0.50 -43.21 19.82
N LYS A 35 1.41 -42.33 19.35
CA LYS A 35 2.59 -41.93 20.12
C LYS A 35 2.39 -40.51 20.67
N PHE A 36 2.67 -40.36 21.96
CA PHE A 36 2.61 -39.08 22.65
C PHE A 36 4.03 -38.52 22.78
N THR A 37 4.27 -37.32 22.29
CA THR A 37 5.52 -36.60 22.46
C THR A 37 5.26 -35.31 23.24
N GLN A 38 6.17 -34.93 24.12
CA GLN A 38 6.08 -33.70 24.92
C GLN A 38 6.49 -32.45 24.11
N GLU A 39 6.04 -32.31 22.89
CA GLU A 39 6.20 -31.06 22.13
C GLU A 39 4.93 -30.22 22.31
N LYS A 40 5.12 -28.91 22.52
CA LYS A 40 4.00 -27.96 22.54
C LYS A 40 3.29 -28.01 21.20
N LEU A 41 2.08 -28.52 21.19
CA LEU A 41 1.18 -28.42 20.04
C LEU A 41 0.63 -26.99 19.98
N HIS A 42 1.06 -26.23 18.98
CA HIS A 42 0.25 -25.12 18.51
C HIS A 42 -0.94 -25.71 17.75
N VAL A 43 -1.99 -26.06 18.46
CA VAL A 43 -3.29 -26.33 17.84
C VAL A 43 -3.84 -24.95 17.49
N ILE A 44 -3.70 -24.57 16.24
CA ILE A 44 -4.40 -23.41 15.68
C ILE A 44 -5.88 -23.82 15.56
N SER A 45 -6.62 -23.78 16.66
CA SER A 45 -8.07 -23.63 16.57
C SER A 45 -8.34 -22.14 16.38
N GLU A 46 -9.09 -21.78 15.38
CA GLU A 46 -9.38 -20.38 15.01
C GLU A 46 -10.04 -19.56 16.14
N ASP A 47 -10.41 -20.16 17.25
CA ASP A 47 -11.10 -19.57 18.40
C ASP A 47 -10.25 -19.59 19.69
N THR A 48 -8.91 -19.68 19.64
CA THR A 48 -8.09 -19.71 20.86
C THR A 48 -7.47 -18.36 21.16
N LEU A 49 -7.40 -18.02 22.45
CA LEU A 49 -6.56 -16.93 22.95
C LEU A 49 -5.10 -17.18 22.56
N HIS A 50 -4.53 -16.21 21.88
CA HIS A 50 -3.14 -16.19 21.48
C HIS A 50 -2.31 -15.33 22.43
N VAL A 51 -1.09 -15.74 22.69
CA VAL A 51 -0.07 -14.91 23.31
C VAL A 51 0.88 -14.50 22.19
N SER A 52 1.15 -13.22 22.03
CA SER A 52 2.07 -12.75 21.01
C SER A 52 3.51 -12.92 21.45
N ASP A 53 4.37 -13.33 20.53
CA ASP A 53 5.83 -13.31 20.65
C ASP A 53 6.46 -12.16 19.82
N VAL A 54 5.62 -11.42 19.09
CA VAL A 54 6.05 -10.28 18.28
C VAL A 54 6.30 -9.08 19.20
N THR A 55 7.47 -8.47 19.08
CA THR A 55 7.86 -7.25 19.79
C THR A 55 7.89 -6.05 18.86
N PHE A 56 7.96 -4.83 19.40
CA PHE A 56 8.18 -3.63 18.57
C PHE A 56 9.56 -3.63 17.89
N ASP A 57 10.54 -4.37 18.39
CA ASP A 57 11.86 -4.53 17.77
C ASP A 57 11.82 -5.38 16.50
N ASP A 58 10.79 -6.23 16.33
CA ASP A 58 10.57 -7.00 15.10
C ASP A 58 9.96 -6.17 13.98
N ILE A 59 9.59 -4.92 14.25
CA ILE A 59 8.94 -4.01 13.30
C ILE A 59 9.94 -2.93 12.89
N ALA A 60 10.25 -2.89 11.61
CA ALA A 60 11.18 -1.91 11.06
C ALA A 60 10.57 -0.51 11.01
N GLY A 61 11.29 0.50 11.51
CA GLY A 61 10.86 1.90 11.53
C GLY A 61 9.57 2.14 12.32
N GLN A 62 8.73 3.05 11.84
CA GLN A 62 7.43 3.36 12.45
C GLN A 62 7.53 3.90 13.90
N GLU A 63 8.63 4.60 14.23
CA GLU A 63 8.93 5.02 15.61
C GLU A 63 7.83 5.90 16.23
N ARG A 64 7.20 6.77 15.43
CA ARG A 64 6.07 7.57 15.88
C ARG A 64 4.90 6.69 16.31
N VAL A 65 4.55 5.71 15.47
CA VAL A 65 3.43 4.80 15.73
C VAL A 65 3.71 3.94 16.95
N LYS A 66 4.92 3.39 17.06
CA LYS A 66 5.34 2.62 18.24
C LYS A 66 5.20 3.42 19.52
N LYS A 67 5.63 4.69 19.50
CA LYS A 67 5.49 5.59 20.65
C LYS A 67 4.03 5.83 21.02
N GLU A 68 3.17 6.14 20.04
CA GLU A 68 1.73 6.32 20.27
C GLU A 68 1.09 5.04 20.84
N LEU A 69 1.48 3.86 20.32
CA LEU A 69 1.00 2.58 20.85
C LEU A 69 1.47 2.33 22.29
N LEU A 70 2.72 2.64 22.62
CA LEU A 70 3.25 2.54 24.00
C LEU A 70 2.51 3.46 24.96
N GLU A 71 2.10 4.64 24.53
CA GLU A 71 1.26 5.53 25.34
C GLU A 71 -0.10 4.90 25.65
N VAL A 72 -0.72 4.22 24.69
CA VAL A 72 -1.98 3.48 24.90
C VAL A 72 -1.76 2.26 25.82
N VAL A 73 -0.65 1.52 25.64
CA VAL A 73 -0.27 0.42 26.55
C VAL A 73 -0.13 0.93 27.99
N ALA A 74 0.51 2.08 28.18
CA ALA A 74 0.67 2.68 29.51
C ALA A 74 -0.68 3.01 30.16
N LEU A 75 -1.67 3.48 29.38
CA LEU A 75 -3.02 3.73 29.91
C LEU A 75 -3.75 2.46 30.36
N LEU A 76 -3.49 1.33 29.69
CA LEU A 76 -4.06 0.04 30.07
C LEU A 76 -3.36 -0.57 31.29
N LYS A 77 -2.04 -0.39 31.41
CA LYS A 77 -1.23 -0.89 32.52
C LYS A 77 -1.33 -0.04 33.78
N GLU A 78 -1.54 1.28 33.65
CA GLU A 78 -1.57 2.23 34.76
C GLU A 78 -2.93 2.96 34.85
N PRO A 79 -4.02 2.25 35.14
CA PRO A 79 -5.37 2.80 35.11
C PRO A 79 -5.61 3.92 36.12
N GLU A 80 -4.76 4.05 37.15
CA GLU A 80 -4.86 5.13 38.15
C GLU A 80 -4.69 6.52 37.52
N ARG A 81 -3.95 6.63 36.38
CA ARG A 81 -3.85 7.89 35.63
C ARG A 81 -5.19 8.33 35.09
N LEU A 82 -5.99 7.38 34.56
CA LEU A 82 -7.33 7.67 34.04
C LEU A 82 -8.32 8.02 35.17
N LYS A 83 -8.24 7.31 36.30
CA LYS A 83 -9.07 7.57 37.46
C LYS A 83 -8.90 9.01 38.00
N HIS A 84 -7.65 9.53 37.93
CA HIS A 84 -7.38 10.92 38.35
C HIS A 84 -8.14 11.96 37.51
N PHE A 85 -8.42 11.65 36.25
CA PHE A 85 -9.21 12.49 35.34
C PHE A 85 -10.69 12.08 35.26
N GLU A 86 -11.15 11.18 36.11
CA GLU A 86 -12.52 10.62 36.11
C GLU A 86 -12.90 9.98 34.76
N MET A 87 -11.89 9.43 34.04
CA MET A 87 -12.05 8.80 32.73
C MET A 87 -12.06 7.28 32.88
N MET A 88 -12.87 6.60 32.06
CA MET A 88 -12.80 5.14 31.88
C MET A 88 -11.72 4.76 30.88
N PRO A 89 -11.18 3.54 30.95
CA PRO A 89 -10.24 3.03 29.92
C PRO A 89 -10.88 3.07 28.53
N PRO A 90 -10.11 3.39 27.48
CA PRO A 90 -10.62 3.34 26.11
C PRO A 90 -11.02 1.90 25.73
N LYS A 91 -12.07 1.75 24.92
CA LYS A 91 -12.56 0.45 24.48
C LYS A 91 -11.77 -0.11 23.29
N GLY A 92 -11.10 0.74 22.53
CA GLY A 92 -10.33 0.28 21.39
C GLY A 92 -9.67 1.38 20.59
N MET A 93 -8.96 0.93 19.54
CA MET A 93 -8.28 1.79 18.59
C MET A 93 -8.41 1.28 17.16
N PHE A 94 -8.39 2.21 16.20
CA PHE A 94 -8.18 1.93 14.79
C PHE A 94 -6.70 2.12 14.45
N LEU A 95 -6.12 1.14 13.75
CA LEU A 95 -4.86 1.26 13.02
C LEU A 95 -5.20 1.37 11.54
N TYR A 96 -5.04 2.55 10.94
CA TYR A 96 -5.38 2.78 9.54
C TYR A 96 -4.16 3.17 8.72
N GLY A 97 -4.18 2.88 7.43
CA GLY A 97 -3.08 3.13 6.49
C GLY A 97 -3.03 2.06 5.40
N ASP A 98 -2.21 2.28 4.37
CA ASP A 98 -2.13 1.42 3.20
C ASP A 98 -1.88 -0.06 3.55
N SER A 99 -2.27 -0.96 2.63
CA SER A 99 -2.03 -2.39 2.82
C SER A 99 -0.52 -2.70 2.85
N GLY A 100 -0.12 -3.66 3.68
CA GLY A 100 1.29 -4.06 3.79
C GLY A 100 2.16 -3.18 4.69
N MET A 101 1.64 -2.12 5.31
CA MET A 101 2.41 -1.21 6.19
C MET A 101 2.68 -1.77 7.60
N GLY A 102 2.26 -3.00 7.89
CA GLY A 102 2.57 -3.66 9.16
C GLY A 102 1.49 -3.54 10.23
N LYS A 103 0.28 -3.03 9.94
CA LYS A 103 -0.83 -2.86 10.91
C LYS A 103 -1.08 -4.11 11.78
N LYS A 104 -1.16 -5.30 11.16
CA LYS A 104 -1.39 -6.55 11.89
C LYS A 104 -0.23 -6.94 12.81
N LEU A 105 1.01 -6.64 12.40
CA LEU A 105 2.19 -6.85 13.26
C LEU A 105 2.19 -5.88 14.42
N LEU A 106 1.86 -4.61 14.20
CA LEU A 106 1.74 -3.59 15.24
C LEU A 106 0.67 -3.97 16.27
N ALA A 107 -0.49 -4.48 15.83
CA ALA A 107 -1.54 -4.96 16.73
C ALA A 107 -1.06 -6.14 17.61
N ARG A 108 -0.28 -7.06 17.06
CA ARG A 108 0.29 -8.18 17.82
C ARG A 108 1.41 -7.75 18.74
N ALA A 109 2.28 -6.84 18.31
CA ALA A 109 3.32 -6.26 19.15
C ALA A 109 2.70 -5.47 20.32
N PHE A 110 1.62 -4.73 20.07
CA PHE A 110 0.85 -4.07 21.14
C PHE A 110 0.34 -5.06 22.17
N ALA A 111 -0.24 -6.19 21.74
CA ALA A 111 -0.73 -7.22 22.67
C ALA A 111 0.40 -7.84 23.50
N ASN A 112 1.57 -8.08 22.90
CA ASN A 112 2.75 -8.55 23.62
C ASN A 112 3.25 -7.52 24.64
N GLU A 113 3.38 -6.26 24.22
CA GLU A 113 3.85 -5.19 25.08
C GLU A 113 2.87 -4.92 26.24
N ALA A 114 1.56 -5.04 25.99
CA ALA A 114 0.55 -4.94 27.02
C ALA A 114 0.54 -6.13 27.99
N ASP A 115 1.18 -7.24 27.63
CA ASP A 115 1.11 -8.54 28.33
C ASP A 115 -0.34 -9.07 28.44
N ILE A 116 -1.13 -8.84 27.38
CA ILE A 116 -2.54 -9.22 27.30
C ILE A 116 -2.75 -10.19 26.16
N PRO A 117 -3.41 -11.34 26.39
CA PRO A 117 -3.72 -12.29 25.33
C PRO A 117 -4.75 -11.72 24.36
N TYR A 118 -4.72 -12.17 23.09
CA TYR A 118 -5.60 -11.68 22.06
C TYR A 118 -6.34 -12.78 21.29
N ILE A 119 -7.48 -12.40 20.70
CA ILE A 119 -8.26 -13.22 19.77
C ILE A 119 -8.37 -12.44 18.46
N VAL A 120 -8.31 -13.13 17.31
CA VAL A 120 -8.40 -12.50 15.98
C VAL A 120 -9.73 -12.84 15.35
N LEU A 121 -10.44 -11.81 14.87
CA LEU A 121 -11.52 -11.92 13.90
C LEU A 121 -11.01 -11.40 12.56
N ARG A 122 -11.00 -12.27 11.56
CA ARG A 122 -10.61 -11.93 10.19
C ARG A 122 -11.80 -11.37 9.42
N GLU A 123 -11.55 -10.72 8.30
CA GLU A 123 -12.59 -10.18 7.41
C GLU A 123 -13.77 -11.16 7.19
N ALA A 124 -13.49 -12.42 6.87
CA ALA A 124 -14.53 -13.43 6.65
C ALA A 124 -15.39 -13.72 7.89
N ASP A 125 -14.84 -13.57 9.09
CA ASP A 125 -15.51 -13.80 10.37
C ASP A 125 -16.47 -12.67 10.74
N LEU A 126 -16.24 -11.47 10.20
CA LEU A 126 -17.03 -10.27 10.47
C LEU A 126 -18.41 -10.28 9.81
N PHE A 127 -18.64 -11.22 8.90
CA PHE A 127 -19.97 -11.47 8.31
C PHE A 127 -20.82 -12.48 9.11
N ASP A 128 -20.24 -13.11 10.14
CA ASP A 128 -20.93 -14.06 11.02
C ASP A 128 -21.17 -13.46 12.41
N ALA A 129 -22.38 -12.96 12.63
CA ALA A 129 -22.79 -12.38 13.92
C ALA A 129 -22.60 -13.36 15.09
N ALA A 130 -22.88 -14.66 14.90
CA ALA A 130 -22.71 -15.65 15.97
C ALA A 130 -21.23 -15.83 16.35
N LYS A 131 -20.33 -15.70 15.38
CA LYS A 131 -18.87 -15.76 15.64
C LYS A 131 -18.40 -14.51 16.38
N ILE A 132 -18.89 -13.32 16.00
CA ILE A 132 -18.60 -12.06 16.68
C ILE A 132 -19.02 -12.16 18.16
N HIS A 133 -20.29 -12.50 18.44
CA HIS A 133 -20.81 -12.65 19.81
C HIS A 133 -20.02 -13.68 20.62
N LYS A 134 -19.71 -14.83 20.03
CA LYS A 134 -18.91 -15.88 20.69
C LYS A 134 -17.51 -15.38 21.05
N THR A 135 -16.86 -14.63 20.15
CA THR A 135 -15.51 -14.09 20.38
C THR A 135 -15.48 -13.08 21.51
N TYR A 136 -16.43 -12.13 21.52
CA TYR A 136 -16.51 -11.16 22.61
C TYR A 136 -16.89 -11.80 23.95
N ALA A 137 -17.80 -12.80 23.98
CA ALA A 137 -18.10 -13.56 25.18
C ALA A 137 -16.85 -14.30 25.71
N GLN A 138 -16.00 -14.82 24.82
CA GLN A 138 -14.74 -15.46 25.22
C GLN A 138 -13.74 -14.40 25.73
N ALA A 139 -13.63 -13.25 25.09
CA ALA A 139 -12.77 -12.17 25.55
C ALA A 139 -13.18 -11.69 26.97
N TYR A 140 -14.48 -11.57 27.23
CA TYR A 140 -15.01 -11.25 28.57
C TYR A 140 -14.63 -12.25 29.64
N THR A 141 -14.80 -13.54 29.33
CA THR A 141 -14.50 -14.61 30.30
C THR A 141 -13.00 -14.75 30.58
N SER A 142 -12.18 -14.22 29.70
CA SER A 142 -10.71 -14.29 29.75
C SER A 142 -10.05 -12.94 30.00
N ALA A 143 -10.83 -11.93 30.34
CA ALA A 143 -10.32 -10.56 30.54
C ALA A 143 -9.28 -10.49 31.67
N PRO A 144 -8.18 -9.72 31.51
CA PRO A 144 -7.96 -8.78 30.41
C PRO A 144 -7.68 -9.46 29.07
N ALA A 145 -8.29 -9.00 27.98
CA ALA A 145 -8.15 -9.59 26.65
C ALA A 145 -8.21 -8.52 25.55
N ILE A 146 -7.54 -8.81 24.43
CA ILE A 146 -7.59 -7.97 23.22
C ILE A 146 -8.35 -8.71 22.12
N VAL A 147 -9.27 -8.01 21.44
CA VAL A 147 -9.90 -8.50 20.20
C VAL A 147 -9.30 -7.74 19.03
N ILE A 148 -8.66 -8.45 18.10
CA ILE A 148 -8.09 -7.86 16.89
C ILE A 148 -9.03 -8.13 15.74
N LEU A 149 -9.57 -7.06 15.15
CA LEU A 149 -10.39 -7.10 13.94
C LEU A 149 -9.50 -6.81 12.74
N GLU A 150 -9.25 -7.80 11.89
CA GLU A 150 -8.37 -7.65 10.74
C GLU A 150 -9.15 -7.22 9.49
N ASP A 151 -8.70 -6.08 8.89
CA ASP A 151 -9.15 -5.56 7.60
C ASP A 151 -10.68 -5.31 7.55
N ILE A 152 -11.18 -4.46 8.45
CA ILE A 152 -12.60 -4.10 8.54
C ILE A 152 -12.96 -2.97 7.57
N ASP A 153 -12.88 -3.22 6.28
CA ASP A 153 -13.29 -2.23 5.28
C ASP A 153 -14.82 -2.28 5.06
N VAL A 154 -15.44 -1.10 4.89
CA VAL A 154 -16.91 -0.97 4.73
C VAL A 154 -17.41 -1.71 3.48
N GLN A 155 -16.55 -1.91 2.50
CA GLN A 155 -16.87 -2.52 1.22
C GLN A 155 -15.99 -3.73 0.94
N GLY A 156 -16.54 -4.92 1.08
CA GLY A 156 -15.91 -6.16 0.62
C GLY A 156 -16.45 -6.59 -0.73
N ILE A 157 -15.61 -7.12 -1.62
CA ILE A 157 -16.03 -7.76 -2.87
C ILE A 157 -16.09 -9.26 -2.60
N THR A 158 -17.29 -9.78 -2.34
CA THR A 158 -17.49 -11.22 -2.18
C THR A 158 -18.26 -11.74 -3.42
N GLY A 159 -17.61 -12.60 -4.23
CA GLY A 159 -18.24 -13.24 -5.37
C GLY A 159 -18.66 -12.29 -6.50
N GLY A 160 -18.03 -11.13 -6.65
CA GLY A 160 -18.37 -10.15 -7.71
C GLY A 160 -19.52 -9.21 -7.36
N MET A 161 -20.06 -9.27 -6.15
CA MET A 161 -21.01 -8.28 -5.61
C MET A 161 -20.34 -7.44 -4.54
N ILE A 162 -20.61 -6.14 -4.54
CA ILE A 162 -20.23 -5.23 -3.44
C ILE A 162 -21.13 -5.58 -2.24
N SER A 163 -20.54 -6.16 -1.21
CA SER A 163 -21.21 -6.47 0.05
C SER A 163 -20.80 -5.41 1.09
N THR A 164 -21.79 -4.72 1.62
CA THR A 164 -21.55 -3.81 2.76
C THR A 164 -21.54 -4.64 4.04
N MET A 165 -20.49 -4.48 4.83
CA MET A 165 -20.37 -5.13 6.13
C MET A 165 -21.50 -4.66 7.07
N ASN A 166 -22.22 -5.61 7.67
CA ASN A 166 -23.17 -5.28 8.72
C ASN A 166 -22.43 -5.04 10.04
N THR A 167 -22.27 -3.79 10.43
CA THR A 167 -21.58 -3.41 11.66
C THR A 167 -22.41 -3.61 12.93
N SER A 168 -23.72 -3.88 12.82
CA SER A 168 -24.63 -3.98 13.97
C SER A 168 -24.16 -4.95 15.06
N PRO A 169 -23.69 -6.18 14.75
CA PRO A 169 -23.23 -7.10 15.79
C PRO A 169 -22.00 -6.58 16.54
N LEU A 170 -21.08 -5.91 15.86
CA LEU A 170 -19.92 -5.28 16.52
C LEU A 170 -20.33 -4.09 17.39
N VAL A 171 -21.28 -3.29 16.91
CA VAL A 171 -21.85 -2.17 17.67
C VAL A 171 -22.51 -2.69 18.95
N GLU A 172 -23.32 -3.75 18.86
CA GLU A 172 -23.97 -4.36 20.03
C GLU A 172 -22.94 -4.84 21.06
N GLU A 173 -21.87 -5.49 20.63
CA GLU A 173 -20.80 -5.94 21.53
C GLU A 173 -20.04 -4.76 22.17
N LEU A 174 -19.66 -3.75 21.38
CA LEU A 174 -18.96 -2.57 21.88
C LEU A 174 -19.82 -1.74 22.85
N ASP A 175 -21.12 -1.66 22.62
CA ASP A 175 -22.05 -0.97 23.54
C ASP A 175 -22.26 -1.78 24.83
N ALA A 176 -22.33 -3.11 24.73
CA ALA A 176 -22.44 -4.00 25.89
C ALA A 176 -21.16 -4.06 26.73
N LEU A 177 -19.99 -3.70 26.15
CA LEU A 177 -18.71 -3.67 26.86
C LEU A 177 -18.77 -2.73 28.07
N THR A 178 -18.87 -3.32 29.25
CA THR A 178 -18.72 -2.60 30.52
C THR A 178 -17.22 -2.49 30.81
N GLN A 179 -16.69 -1.28 30.74
CA GLN A 179 -15.27 -1.04 31.01
C GLN A 179 -14.93 -1.29 32.46
N SER A 180 -13.88 -2.05 32.68
CA SER A 180 -13.33 -2.35 33.99
C SER A 180 -11.84 -1.95 34.02
N PHE A 181 -11.40 -1.33 35.10
CA PHE A 181 -10.00 -1.05 35.32
C PHE A 181 -9.15 -2.30 35.60
N GLU A 182 -9.77 -3.36 36.13
CA GLU A 182 -9.06 -4.58 36.53
C GLU A 182 -9.02 -5.63 35.40
N SER A 183 -10.04 -5.63 34.55
CA SER A 183 -10.22 -6.66 33.53
C SER A 183 -10.76 -6.05 32.24
N PRO A 184 -9.98 -5.18 31.56
CA PRO A 184 -10.44 -4.53 30.34
C PRO A 184 -10.50 -5.51 29.17
N VAL A 185 -11.50 -5.35 28.30
CA VAL A 185 -11.49 -5.90 26.94
C VAL A 185 -11.24 -4.76 25.98
N PHE A 186 -10.16 -4.87 25.20
CA PHE A 186 -9.71 -3.82 24.29
C PHE A 186 -9.78 -4.29 22.83
N THR A 187 -10.37 -3.50 21.95
CA THR A 187 -10.55 -3.85 20.53
C THR A 187 -9.55 -3.10 19.66
N ILE A 188 -8.79 -3.80 18.84
CA ILE A 188 -7.90 -3.20 17.83
C ILE A 188 -8.45 -3.52 16.46
N ALA A 189 -8.80 -2.51 15.68
CA ALA A 189 -9.33 -2.67 14.34
C ALA A 189 -8.33 -2.16 13.30
N THR A 190 -7.99 -2.98 12.28
CA THR A 190 -7.14 -2.56 11.16
C THR A 190 -7.97 -2.20 9.94
N VAL A 191 -7.66 -1.05 9.31
CA VAL A 191 -8.42 -0.47 8.20
C VAL A 191 -7.47 0.04 7.11
N GLY A 192 -7.91 0.05 5.85
CA GLY A 192 -7.11 0.52 4.71
C GLY A 192 -6.84 2.02 4.73
N ASP A 193 -7.86 2.81 5.05
CA ASP A 193 -7.78 4.27 5.12
C ASP A 193 -8.82 4.85 6.09
N THR A 194 -8.82 6.16 6.27
CA THR A 194 -9.78 6.85 7.17
C THR A 194 -11.21 6.86 6.64
N GLU A 195 -11.40 6.83 5.33
CA GLU A 195 -12.73 6.85 4.69
C GLU A 195 -13.41 5.48 4.83
N SER A 196 -12.60 4.42 4.91
CA SER A 196 -13.06 3.05 5.12
C SER A 196 -13.44 2.74 6.58
N ILE A 197 -13.18 3.65 7.54
CA ILE A 197 -13.58 3.47 8.94
C ILE A 197 -15.10 3.50 9.05
N PRO A 198 -15.75 2.42 9.54
CA PRO A 198 -17.19 2.40 9.70
C PRO A 198 -17.65 3.44 10.73
N GLU A 199 -18.43 4.43 10.30
CA GLU A 199 -18.93 5.50 11.17
C GLU A 199 -19.58 4.96 12.45
N PRO A 200 -20.44 3.90 12.41
CA PRO A 200 -21.06 3.39 13.63
C PRO A 200 -20.07 2.85 14.68
N LEU A 201 -18.89 2.40 14.27
CA LEU A 201 -17.86 1.89 15.20
C LEU A 201 -16.98 3.01 15.77
N SER A 202 -16.91 4.16 15.11
CA SER A 202 -16.05 5.29 15.46
C SER A 202 -16.74 6.36 16.31
N VAL A 203 -17.97 6.10 16.74
CA VAL A 203 -18.69 6.98 17.66
C VAL A 203 -18.04 6.95 19.05
N ALA A 204 -18.01 8.12 19.73
CA ALA A 204 -17.45 8.26 21.08
C ALA A 204 -18.02 7.20 22.04
N GLY A 205 -17.14 6.59 22.82
CA GLY A 205 -17.48 5.50 23.75
C GLY A 205 -17.45 4.10 23.13
N ARG A 206 -17.01 3.96 21.87
CA ARG A 206 -16.74 2.68 21.20
C ARG A 206 -15.25 2.57 20.87
N ILE A 207 -14.83 2.76 19.62
CA ILE A 207 -13.42 2.76 19.21
C ILE A 207 -13.01 4.22 18.98
N ASP A 208 -12.42 4.84 19.99
CA ASP A 208 -12.20 6.30 20.03
C ASP A 208 -10.82 6.70 19.50
N ILE A 209 -9.81 5.82 19.67
CA ILE A 209 -8.43 6.12 19.32
C ILE A 209 -8.21 5.81 17.85
N ARG A 210 -7.54 6.71 17.13
CA ARG A 210 -7.16 6.51 15.72
C ARG A 210 -5.69 6.76 15.57
N ILE A 211 -4.95 5.75 15.09
CA ILE A 211 -3.50 5.81 14.87
C ILE A 211 -3.22 5.53 13.41
N GLU A 212 -2.62 6.49 12.73
CA GLU A 212 -2.17 6.34 11.37
C GLU A 212 -0.87 5.52 11.31
N VAL A 213 -0.87 4.49 10.47
CA VAL A 213 0.32 3.73 10.12
C VAL A 213 0.80 4.21 8.75
N PRO A 214 1.77 5.14 8.70
CA PRO A 214 2.21 5.74 7.46
C PRO A 214 2.99 4.75 6.59
N LYS A 215 3.31 5.16 5.37
CA LYS A 215 4.22 4.43 4.49
C LYS A 215 5.57 4.24 5.17
N LEU A 216 6.27 3.16 4.78
CA LEU A 216 7.58 2.84 5.33
C LEU A 216 8.57 3.97 5.01
N ASP A 217 9.16 4.54 6.05
CA ASP A 217 10.21 5.54 5.95
C ASP A 217 11.52 4.96 5.39
N MET A 218 12.52 5.82 5.19
CA MET A 218 13.80 5.39 4.64
C MET A 218 14.53 4.39 5.57
N GLU A 219 14.39 4.54 6.87
CA GLU A 219 15.00 3.64 7.86
C GLU A 219 14.38 2.26 7.82
N ALA A 220 13.06 2.18 7.77
CA ALA A 220 12.34 0.92 7.63
C ALA A 220 12.69 0.22 6.31
N ARG A 221 12.74 0.95 5.20
CA ARG A 221 13.14 0.40 3.90
C ARG A 221 14.58 -0.13 3.92
N ARG A 222 15.50 0.61 4.55
CA ARG A 222 16.89 0.19 4.74
C ARG A 222 16.98 -1.13 5.51
N PHE A 223 16.25 -1.24 6.61
CA PHE A 223 16.19 -2.47 7.39
C PHE A 223 15.82 -3.68 6.52
N PHE A 224 14.80 -3.57 5.66
CA PHE A 224 14.42 -4.67 4.77
C PHE A 224 15.52 -5.02 3.76
N ILE A 225 16.23 -4.05 3.22
CA ILE A 225 17.33 -4.31 2.29
C ILE A 225 18.51 -4.95 3.03
N GLU A 226 18.86 -4.51 4.23
CA GLU A 226 19.88 -5.13 5.05
C GLU A 226 19.54 -6.58 5.41
N GLU A 227 18.27 -6.90 5.68
CA GLU A 227 17.81 -8.26 5.85
C GLU A 227 18.01 -9.12 4.56
N VAL A 228 17.75 -8.55 3.40
CA VAL A 228 18.03 -9.21 2.11
C VAL A 228 19.52 -9.46 1.94
N LEU A 229 20.36 -8.49 2.31
CA LEU A 229 21.81 -8.54 2.19
C LEU A 229 22.49 -9.43 3.25
N LYS A 230 21.76 -10.04 4.18
CA LYS A 230 22.29 -11.17 4.98
C LYS A 230 22.59 -12.41 4.11
N LYS A 231 22.00 -12.49 2.91
CA LYS A 231 22.35 -13.50 1.91
C LYS A 231 23.68 -13.17 1.21
N PRO A 232 24.34 -14.15 0.56
CA PRO A 232 25.53 -13.86 -0.25
C PRO A 232 25.25 -12.76 -1.29
N HIS A 233 26.03 -11.68 -1.27
CA HIS A 233 25.82 -10.53 -2.15
C HIS A 233 27.16 -9.85 -2.53
N ASP A 234 27.16 -9.15 -3.65
CA ASP A 234 28.28 -8.26 -4.03
C ASP A 234 28.35 -7.07 -3.07
N LYS A 235 29.54 -6.86 -2.50
CA LYS A 235 29.81 -5.75 -1.56
C LYS A 235 29.75 -4.36 -2.20
N LYS A 236 29.63 -4.30 -3.53
CA LYS A 236 29.56 -3.03 -4.28
C LYS A 236 28.14 -2.51 -4.43
N ILE A 237 27.11 -3.22 -3.93
CA ILE A 237 25.72 -2.78 -4.00
C ILE A 237 25.59 -1.42 -3.29
N ASP A 238 25.06 -0.43 -4.02
CA ASP A 238 24.67 0.85 -3.45
C ASP A 238 23.31 0.69 -2.75
N VAL A 239 23.40 0.46 -1.41
CA VAL A 239 22.21 0.26 -0.57
C VAL A 239 21.28 1.47 -0.62
N ASP A 240 21.85 2.69 -0.62
CA ASP A 240 21.05 3.93 -0.66
C ASP A 240 20.26 4.05 -1.97
N ARG A 241 20.86 3.64 -3.08
CA ARG A 241 20.19 3.59 -4.37
C ARG A 241 19.03 2.59 -4.33
N VAL A 242 19.26 1.36 -3.88
CA VAL A 242 18.21 0.33 -3.79
C VAL A 242 17.08 0.78 -2.87
N VAL A 243 17.40 1.39 -1.72
CA VAL A 243 16.41 1.92 -0.76
C VAL A 243 15.53 3.01 -1.38
N ARG A 244 16.09 3.86 -2.26
CA ARG A 244 15.28 4.84 -3.02
C ARG A 244 14.32 4.16 -3.98
N TYR A 245 14.78 3.15 -4.73
CA TYR A 245 13.95 2.42 -5.71
C TYR A 245 12.73 1.71 -5.12
N ILE A 246 12.78 1.34 -3.84
CA ILE A 246 11.66 0.68 -3.14
C ILE A 246 10.73 1.66 -2.42
N SER A 247 10.83 2.96 -2.69
CA SER A 247 9.92 3.96 -2.15
C SER A 247 8.46 3.62 -2.50
N GLY A 248 7.56 3.80 -1.53
CA GLY A 248 6.13 3.50 -1.68
C GLY A 248 5.74 2.02 -1.57
N MET A 249 6.71 1.09 -1.48
CA MET A 249 6.41 -0.35 -1.34
C MET A 249 6.08 -0.73 0.10
N GLY A 250 5.16 -1.68 0.25
CA GLY A 250 4.81 -2.24 1.56
C GLY A 250 5.76 -3.34 2.02
N GLY A 251 5.75 -3.64 3.32
CA GLY A 251 6.66 -4.63 3.92
C GLY A 251 6.56 -6.04 3.32
N ASN A 252 5.36 -6.45 2.86
CA ASN A 252 5.17 -7.73 2.17
C ASN A 252 5.88 -7.75 0.82
N GLU A 253 5.82 -6.66 0.05
CA GLU A 253 6.52 -6.53 -1.23
C GLU A 253 8.03 -6.52 -1.02
N LEU A 254 8.51 -5.82 0.01
CA LEU A 254 9.94 -5.76 0.35
C LEU A 254 10.50 -7.13 0.74
N LYS A 255 9.77 -7.92 1.53
CA LYS A 255 10.13 -9.31 1.83
C LYS A 255 10.18 -10.17 0.56
N ARG A 256 9.24 -9.96 -0.34
CA ARG A 256 9.17 -10.68 -1.62
C ARG A 256 10.38 -10.40 -2.51
N ILE A 257 10.89 -9.14 -2.55
CA ILE A 257 12.11 -8.78 -3.30
C ILE A 257 13.26 -9.72 -2.95
N GLY A 258 13.55 -9.90 -1.66
CA GLY A 258 14.65 -10.75 -1.19
C GLY A 258 14.47 -12.24 -1.52
N GLN A 259 13.23 -12.71 -1.56
CA GLN A 259 12.91 -14.09 -1.94
C GLN A 259 13.09 -14.30 -3.45
N GLU A 260 12.50 -13.42 -4.27
CA GLU A 260 12.58 -13.51 -5.73
C GLU A 260 14.01 -13.31 -6.25
N ALA A 261 14.77 -12.38 -5.66
CA ALA A 261 16.17 -12.18 -6.02
C ALA A 261 17.03 -13.42 -5.73
N ALA A 262 16.84 -14.06 -4.56
CA ALA A 262 17.53 -15.28 -4.22
C ALA A 262 17.13 -16.46 -5.13
N LEU A 263 15.84 -16.61 -5.42
CA LEU A 263 15.33 -17.62 -6.36
C LEU A 263 15.86 -17.41 -7.76
N TYR A 264 15.92 -16.17 -8.24
CA TYR A 264 16.48 -15.84 -9.54
C TYR A 264 17.97 -16.20 -9.61
N ALA A 265 18.77 -15.79 -8.62
CA ALA A 265 20.19 -16.12 -8.56
C ALA A 265 20.42 -17.64 -8.56
N ALA A 266 19.67 -18.39 -7.75
CA ALA A 266 19.75 -19.85 -7.69
C ALA A 266 19.40 -20.52 -9.03
N ARG A 267 18.34 -20.07 -9.71
CA ARG A 267 17.94 -20.59 -11.04
C ARG A 267 18.98 -20.33 -12.12
N LYS A 268 19.72 -19.21 -12.01
CA LYS A 268 20.78 -18.83 -12.93
C LYS A 268 22.16 -19.40 -12.55
N GLY A 269 22.26 -20.12 -11.45
CA GLY A 269 23.53 -20.67 -10.96
C GLY A 269 24.52 -19.61 -10.49
N LEU A 270 24.02 -18.44 -10.06
CA LEU A 270 24.83 -17.35 -9.52
C LEU A 270 25.12 -17.57 -8.03
N ASN A 271 26.30 -17.19 -7.59
CA ASN A 271 26.75 -17.42 -6.21
C ASN A 271 26.39 -16.27 -5.26
N GLU A 272 26.05 -15.10 -5.80
CA GLU A 272 25.76 -13.89 -5.02
C GLU A 272 24.70 -13.02 -5.70
N LEU A 273 24.05 -12.18 -4.90
CA LEU A 273 23.10 -11.16 -5.37
C LEU A 273 23.89 -9.94 -5.86
N THR A 274 23.55 -9.44 -7.03
CA THR A 274 24.07 -8.18 -7.56
C THR A 274 23.01 -7.08 -7.48
N GLU A 275 23.44 -5.82 -7.57
CA GLU A 275 22.51 -4.68 -7.61
C GLU A 275 21.54 -4.81 -8.78
N GLU A 276 22.01 -5.22 -9.96
CA GLU A 276 21.16 -5.43 -11.13
C GLU A 276 20.03 -6.44 -10.87
N ILE A 277 20.34 -7.55 -10.17
CA ILE A 277 19.33 -8.56 -9.82
C ILE A 277 18.30 -7.95 -8.88
N LEU A 278 18.71 -7.19 -7.87
CA LEU A 278 17.80 -6.53 -6.93
C LEU A 278 16.90 -5.53 -7.66
N LEU A 279 17.46 -4.64 -8.45
CA LEU A 279 16.71 -3.65 -9.21
C LEU A 279 15.74 -4.30 -10.21
N GLU A 280 16.17 -5.39 -10.90
CA GLU A 280 15.28 -6.11 -11.79
C GLU A 280 14.12 -6.78 -11.04
N GLN A 281 14.36 -7.39 -9.86
CA GLN A 281 13.27 -7.98 -9.08
C GLN A 281 12.33 -6.92 -8.50
N ILE A 282 12.83 -5.76 -8.12
CA ILE A 282 12.00 -4.61 -7.75
C ILE A 282 11.09 -4.22 -8.93
N ASN A 283 11.65 -4.11 -10.13
CA ASN A 283 10.88 -3.79 -11.32
C ASN A 283 9.85 -4.87 -11.68
N VAL A 284 10.20 -6.15 -11.49
CA VAL A 284 9.26 -7.27 -11.69
C VAL A 284 8.08 -7.17 -10.73
N ILE A 285 8.30 -6.79 -9.49
CA ILE A 285 7.24 -6.67 -8.48
C ILE A 285 6.36 -5.44 -8.72
N LYS A 286 6.97 -4.31 -9.10
CA LYS A 286 6.25 -3.05 -9.36
C LYS A 286 5.49 -3.04 -10.69
N TYR A 287 6.09 -3.58 -11.74
CA TYR A 287 5.65 -3.37 -13.13
C TYR A 287 5.49 -4.67 -13.93
N GLY A 288 5.60 -5.81 -13.28
CA GLY A 288 5.48 -7.12 -13.91
C GLY A 288 6.76 -7.63 -14.58
N THR A 289 6.69 -8.83 -15.13
CA THR A 289 7.82 -9.48 -15.79
C THR A 289 8.13 -8.87 -17.16
N LYS A 290 9.42 -8.79 -17.51
CA LYS A 290 9.85 -8.34 -18.83
C LYS A 290 9.28 -9.27 -19.91
N LEU A 291 8.64 -8.71 -20.93
CA LEU A 291 8.08 -9.45 -22.05
C LEU A 291 9.18 -9.85 -23.02
N GLU A 292 9.05 -11.06 -23.61
CA GLU A 292 9.92 -11.47 -24.70
C GLU A 292 9.56 -10.72 -25.98
N SER A 293 10.58 -10.39 -26.80
CA SER A 293 10.41 -9.67 -28.06
C SER A 293 9.41 -10.32 -29.03
N LYS A 294 9.21 -11.64 -28.94
CA LYS A 294 8.26 -12.40 -29.75
C LYS A 294 6.78 -12.11 -29.42
N GLN A 295 6.49 -11.50 -28.27
CA GLN A 295 5.13 -11.19 -27.80
C GLN A 295 4.64 -9.83 -28.31
N ILE A 296 5.52 -9.01 -28.88
CA ILE A 296 5.20 -7.67 -29.37
C ILE A 296 5.32 -7.65 -30.89
N ARG A 297 4.22 -7.27 -31.55
CA ARG A 297 4.22 -7.06 -33.00
C ARG A 297 4.97 -5.76 -33.32
N ASP A 298 5.95 -5.81 -34.22
CA ASP A 298 6.77 -4.65 -34.61
C ASP A 298 7.42 -3.93 -33.42
N ILE A 299 8.31 -4.67 -32.74
CA ILE A 299 8.94 -4.22 -31.48
C ILE A 299 9.73 -2.91 -31.65
N GLU A 300 10.42 -2.72 -32.78
CA GLU A 300 11.24 -1.52 -33.00
C GLU A 300 10.39 -0.25 -33.09
N THR A 301 9.32 -0.28 -33.87
CA THR A 301 8.38 0.84 -33.98
C THR A 301 7.62 1.07 -32.66
N SER A 302 7.21 0.01 -31.97
CA SER A 302 6.55 0.11 -30.67
C SER A 302 7.49 0.70 -29.63
N MET A 303 8.72 0.25 -29.56
CA MET A 303 9.74 0.74 -28.64
C MET A 303 10.10 2.20 -28.91
N ALA A 304 10.23 2.61 -30.18
CA ALA A 304 10.47 3.99 -30.54
C ALA A 304 9.31 4.90 -30.08
N LYS A 305 8.06 4.49 -30.31
CA LYS A 305 6.88 5.23 -29.87
C LYS A 305 6.81 5.36 -28.34
N THR A 306 7.13 4.29 -27.62
CA THR A 306 7.21 4.30 -26.15
C THR A 306 8.35 5.21 -25.69
N ALA A 307 9.50 5.20 -26.35
CA ALA A 307 10.63 6.05 -25.99
C ALA A 307 10.31 7.54 -26.04
N TYR A 308 9.62 8.00 -27.08
CA TYR A 308 9.18 9.41 -27.15
C TYR A 308 8.08 9.72 -26.13
N HIS A 309 7.22 8.75 -25.79
CA HIS A 309 6.21 8.88 -24.74
C HIS A 309 6.88 9.10 -23.37
N GLU A 310 7.75 8.18 -22.95
CA GLU A 310 8.44 8.25 -21.66
C GLU A 310 9.41 9.44 -21.58
N ALA A 311 10.08 9.78 -22.69
CA ALA A 311 10.92 10.96 -22.76
C ALA A 311 10.10 12.25 -22.58
N GLY A 312 8.88 12.32 -23.10
CA GLY A 312 7.96 13.42 -22.87
C GLY A 312 7.66 13.63 -21.39
N HIS A 313 7.26 12.56 -20.70
CA HIS A 313 7.03 12.58 -19.25
C HIS A 313 8.29 12.99 -18.47
N ALA A 314 9.42 12.34 -18.74
CA ALA A 314 10.67 12.55 -18.00
C ALA A 314 11.20 13.98 -18.14
N VAL A 315 11.22 14.51 -19.36
CA VAL A 315 11.76 15.87 -19.64
C VAL A 315 10.85 16.95 -19.08
N LEU A 316 9.53 16.84 -19.27
CA LEU A 316 8.61 17.83 -18.71
C LEU A 316 8.60 17.76 -17.17
N SER A 317 8.62 16.57 -16.59
CA SER A 317 8.72 16.39 -15.15
C SER A 317 9.99 17.06 -14.59
N TYR A 318 11.13 16.82 -15.21
CA TYR A 318 12.41 17.41 -14.80
C TYR A 318 12.39 18.95 -14.78
N VAL A 319 11.63 19.56 -15.70
CA VAL A 319 11.57 21.04 -15.84
C VAL A 319 10.44 21.67 -15.04
N LEU A 320 9.25 21.07 -15.05
CA LEU A 320 8.05 21.66 -14.46
C LEU A 320 7.83 21.27 -13.00
N LEU A 321 8.43 20.14 -12.56
CA LEU A 321 8.28 19.60 -11.21
C LEU A 321 9.66 19.40 -10.57
N PRO A 322 10.42 20.47 -10.31
CA PRO A 322 11.83 20.39 -9.89
C PRO A 322 12.03 19.73 -8.52
N ASN A 323 10.98 19.64 -7.71
CA ASN A 323 10.99 18.97 -6.40
C ASN A 323 10.83 17.44 -6.52
N ILE A 324 10.38 16.93 -7.67
CA ILE A 324 10.25 15.51 -7.93
C ILE A 324 11.53 14.97 -8.53
N LYS A 325 12.12 13.96 -7.90
CA LYS A 325 13.32 13.28 -8.40
C LYS A 325 12.92 12.08 -9.24
N ILE A 326 13.46 12.00 -10.45
CA ILE A 326 13.29 10.85 -11.34
C ILE A 326 14.37 9.82 -10.98
N GLU A 327 13.98 8.59 -10.72
CA GLU A 327 14.90 7.49 -10.42
C GLU A 327 15.35 6.75 -11.68
N GLN A 328 14.39 6.42 -12.54
CA GLN A 328 14.66 5.76 -13.81
C GLN A 328 13.58 6.07 -14.85
N VAL A 329 13.96 5.96 -16.10
CA VAL A 329 13.07 5.96 -17.26
C VAL A 329 13.35 4.71 -18.06
N THR A 330 12.34 3.92 -18.40
CA THR A 330 12.53 2.68 -19.14
C THR A 330 11.47 2.49 -20.22
N VAL A 331 11.90 1.85 -21.32
CA VAL A 331 11.04 1.42 -22.42
C VAL A 331 11.09 -0.11 -22.59
N ALA A 332 11.69 -0.81 -21.62
CA ALA A 332 11.68 -2.26 -21.58
C ALA A 332 10.25 -2.74 -21.32
N PRO A 333 9.58 -3.40 -22.26
CA PRO A 333 8.18 -3.78 -22.13
C PRO A 333 8.01 -4.85 -21.06
N ARG A 334 7.02 -4.65 -20.18
CA ARG A 334 6.65 -5.56 -19.10
C ARG A 334 5.19 -5.97 -19.22
N SER A 335 4.74 -6.97 -18.44
CA SER A 335 3.36 -7.45 -18.50
C SER A 335 2.33 -6.36 -18.21
N ASP A 336 2.67 -5.43 -17.34
CA ASP A 336 1.75 -4.41 -16.83
C ASP A 336 2.02 -3.01 -17.42
N SER A 337 3.16 -2.81 -18.12
CA SER A 337 3.52 -1.54 -18.75
C SER A 337 4.48 -1.72 -19.93
N LEU A 338 4.30 -0.94 -21.00
CA LEU A 338 5.24 -0.91 -22.14
C LEU A 338 6.46 -0.03 -21.87
N GLY A 339 6.38 0.88 -20.91
CA GLY A 339 7.42 1.77 -20.44
C GLY A 339 6.92 2.51 -19.21
N PHE A 340 7.81 3.17 -18.48
CA PHE A 340 7.43 4.02 -17.34
C PHE A 340 8.55 4.97 -16.93
N VAL A 341 8.16 6.05 -16.26
CA VAL A 341 9.04 6.92 -15.47
C VAL A 341 8.81 6.60 -13.99
N SER A 342 9.87 6.24 -13.27
CA SER A 342 9.82 6.01 -11.82
C SER A 342 10.26 7.27 -11.08
N TYR A 343 9.44 7.68 -10.12
CA TYR A 343 9.68 8.87 -9.31
C TYR A 343 10.03 8.47 -7.87
N HIS A 344 10.93 9.23 -7.27
CA HIS A 344 11.16 9.18 -5.84
C HIS A 344 10.07 9.98 -5.14
N HIS A 345 9.32 9.31 -4.28
CA HIS A 345 8.39 9.98 -3.37
C HIS A 345 9.17 10.33 -2.10
N ASP A 346 9.35 11.62 -1.85
CA ASP A 346 9.85 12.09 -0.56
C ASP A 346 8.81 11.76 0.53
N ASP A 347 9.31 11.41 1.72
CA ASP A 347 8.46 11.06 2.88
C ASP A 347 7.80 12.32 3.52
N PHE A 348 7.96 13.50 2.89
CA PHE A 348 7.37 14.75 3.34
C PHE A 348 6.00 14.97 2.70
N ILE A 349 5.02 15.31 3.53
CA ILE A 349 3.69 15.70 3.10
C ILE A 349 3.69 17.21 2.93
N ASP A 350 3.88 17.66 1.70
CA ASP A 350 3.72 19.08 1.35
C ASP A 350 2.35 19.33 0.73
N ALA A 351 1.79 20.52 0.99
CA ALA A 351 0.59 20.95 0.32
C ALA A 351 0.90 21.21 -1.16
N THR A 352 0.19 20.51 -2.04
CA THR A 352 0.30 20.70 -3.50
C THR A 352 -0.29 22.06 -3.89
N SER A 353 0.50 22.90 -4.52
CA SER A 353 0.01 24.19 -5.04
C SER A 353 -0.83 24.01 -6.30
N LYS A 354 -1.61 25.06 -6.65
CA LYS A 354 -2.35 25.11 -7.92
C LYS A 354 -1.43 24.91 -9.13
N ASP A 355 -0.26 25.56 -9.10
CA ASP A 355 0.72 25.49 -10.19
C ASP A 355 1.35 24.10 -10.28
N ASP A 356 1.67 23.45 -9.15
CA ASP A 356 2.21 22.09 -9.13
C ASP A 356 1.19 21.09 -9.69
N LEU A 357 -0.09 21.22 -9.30
CA LEU A 357 -1.15 20.36 -9.80
C LEU A 357 -1.36 20.54 -11.31
N PHE A 358 -1.39 21.80 -11.78
CA PHE A 358 -1.49 22.11 -13.21
C PHE A 358 -0.28 21.60 -14.00
N ASN A 359 0.93 21.79 -13.47
CA ASN A 359 2.16 21.27 -14.06
C ASN A 359 2.15 19.75 -14.14
N ASN A 360 1.63 19.07 -13.11
CA ASN A 360 1.51 17.62 -13.11
C ASN A 360 0.53 17.13 -14.20
N ILE A 361 -0.59 17.83 -14.41
CA ILE A 361 -1.50 17.56 -15.53
C ILE A 361 -0.74 17.71 -16.87
N CYS A 362 0.07 18.77 -17.02
CA CYS A 362 0.90 18.96 -18.22
C CYS A 362 1.89 17.80 -18.43
N VAL A 363 2.52 17.32 -17.35
CA VAL A 363 3.43 16.16 -17.40
C VAL A 363 2.68 14.90 -17.85
N LEU A 364 1.48 14.65 -17.31
CA LEU A 364 0.66 13.50 -17.69
C LEU A 364 0.25 13.55 -19.19
N LEU A 365 0.04 14.72 -19.74
CA LEU A 365 -0.27 14.88 -21.18
C LEU A 365 0.98 14.77 -22.08
N ALA A 366 2.18 14.96 -21.51
CA ALA A 366 3.43 15.11 -22.26
C ALA A 366 3.80 13.89 -23.10
N GLY A 367 3.58 12.68 -22.58
CA GLY A 367 3.87 11.44 -23.30
C GLY A 367 3.12 11.36 -24.62
N ARG A 368 1.80 11.60 -24.59
CA ARG A 368 0.98 11.63 -25.81
C ARG A 368 1.40 12.74 -26.77
N VAL A 369 1.63 13.96 -26.25
CA VAL A 369 2.00 15.11 -27.09
C VAL A 369 3.36 14.90 -27.75
N ALA A 370 4.36 14.41 -27.03
CA ALA A 370 5.69 14.11 -27.60
C ALA A 370 5.61 13.02 -28.66
N LYS A 371 4.83 11.98 -28.42
CA LYS A 371 4.61 10.92 -29.42
C LYS A 371 3.92 11.44 -30.69
N MET A 372 2.94 12.32 -30.54
CA MET A 372 2.27 12.95 -31.68
C MET A 372 3.19 13.93 -32.44
N GLU A 373 4.07 14.65 -31.75
CA GLU A 373 5.05 15.54 -32.38
C GLU A 373 6.01 14.77 -33.28
N GLN A 374 6.43 13.55 -32.88
CA GLN A 374 7.33 12.69 -33.65
C GLN A 374 6.63 11.92 -34.76
N PHE A 375 5.45 11.36 -34.50
CA PHE A 375 4.81 10.38 -35.37
C PHE A 375 3.49 10.87 -35.98
N ALA A 376 3.11 12.12 -35.76
CA ALA A 376 1.83 12.69 -36.19
C ALA A 376 0.62 11.83 -35.73
N ASP A 377 -0.38 11.65 -36.56
CA ASP A 377 -1.62 10.91 -36.23
C ASP A 377 -1.35 9.42 -35.91
N VAL A 378 -0.27 8.82 -36.43
CA VAL A 378 0.13 7.46 -36.10
C VAL A 378 0.60 7.33 -34.64
N GLY A 379 0.95 8.43 -34.00
CA GLY A 379 1.25 8.48 -32.57
C GLY A 379 0.03 8.42 -31.64
N MET A 380 -1.20 8.58 -32.18
CA MET A 380 -2.42 8.55 -31.39
C MET A 380 -2.87 7.10 -31.16
N GLU A 381 -2.58 6.58 -30.00
CA GLU A 381 -2.86 5.20 -29.59
C GLU A 381 -3.49 5.15 -28.20
N THR A 382 -4.00 3.96 -27.82
CA THR A 382 -4.66 3.73 -26.52
C THR A 382 -3.68 3.71 -25.34
N GLY A 383 -2.37 3.64 -25.56
CA GLY A 383 -1.36 3.49 -24.52
C GLY A 383 -1.25 4.64 -23.50
N ALA A 384 -1.86 5.79 -23.77
CA ALA A 384 -1.94 6.90 -22.82
C ALA A 384 -3.26 6.93 -22.03
N PHE A 385 -3.95 5.80 -21.87
CA PHE A 385 -5.25 5.73 -21.19
C PHE A 385 -5.12 6.14 -19.71
N SER A 386 -4.20 5.53 -18.98
CA SER A 386 -3.97 5.81 -17.57
C SER A 386 -3.57 7.26 -17.30
N ASP A 387 -2.71 7.83 -18.15
CA ASP A 387 -2.28 9.22 -17.98
C ASP A 387 -3.45 10.19 -18.14
N LEU A 388 -4.32 9.93 -19.13
CA LEU A 388 -5.51 10.77 -19.36
C LEU A 388 -6.53 10.62 -18.23
N GLU A 389 -6.70 9.40 -17.69
CA GLU A 389 -7.58 9.16 -16.56
C GLU A 389 -7.12 9.96 -15.35
N VAL A 390 -5.85 9.84 -14.97
CA VAL A 390 -5.26 10.57 -13.83
C VAL A 390 -5.30 12.09 -14.07
N ALA A 391 -4.95 12.56 -15.26
CA ALA A 391 -5.01 13.99 -15.59
C ALA A 391 -6.43 14.55 -15.44
N THR A 392 -7.44 13.80 -15.92
CA THR A 392 -8.85 14.19 -15.81
C THR A 392 -9.33 14.21 -14.35
N MET A 393 -8.94 13.21 -13.55
CA MET A 393 -9.23 13.18 -12.12
C MET A 393 -8.60 14.36 -11.37
N GLN A 394 -7.36 14.70 -11.69
CA GLN A 394 -6.68 15.87 -11.09
C GLN A 394 -7.33 17.19 -11.46
N ALA A 395 -7.71 17.37 -12.74
CA ALA A 395 -8.43 18.55 -13.16
C ALA A 395 -9.81 18.68 -12.47
N TYR A 396 -10.51 17.56 -12.32
CA TYR A 396 -11.75 17.52 -11.54
C TYR A 396 -11.51 17.88 -10.07
N ALA A 397 -10.50 17.30 -9.45
CA ALA A 397 -10.17 17.57 -8.04
C ALA A 397 -9.79 19.05 -7.83
N ALA A 398 -8.99 19.65 -8.73
CA ALA A 398 -8.64 21.06 -8.68
C ALA A 398 -9.88 21.96 -8.66
N VAL A 399 -10.85 21.67 -9.53
CA VAL A 399 -12.05 22.48 -9.74
C VAL A 399 -13.11 22.21 -8.66
N ALA A 400 -13.40 20.93 -8.40
CA ALA A 400 -14.57 20.53 -7.61
C ALA A 400 -14.27 20.31 -6.12
N ILE A 401 -13.01 19.93 -5.78
CA ILE A 401 -12.66 19.53 -4.41
C ILE A 401 -11.79 20.60 -3.74
N PHE A 402 -10.73 21.04 -4.42
CA PHE A 402 -9.74 21.95 -3.83
C PHE A 402 -10.06 23.43 -3.99
N GLY A 403 -11.07 23.78 -4.81
CA GLY A 403 -11.47 25.19 -5.05
C GLY A 403 -10.35 26.02 -5.67
N MET A 404 -9.54 25.42 -6.57
CA MET A 404 -8.39 26.07 -7.21
C MET A 404 -8.72 26.75 -8.54
N ASP A 405 -9.98 26.69 -8.98
CA ASP A 405 -10.43 27.32 -10.21
C ASP A 405 -10.81 28.79 -9.97
N ASP A 406 -10.26 29.71 -10.79
CA ASP A 406 -10.45 31.15 -10.59
C ASP A 406 -11.87 31.63 -10.90
N GLU A 407 -12.60 30.95 -11.79
CA GLU A 407 -13.97 31.34 -12.16
C GLU A 407 -15.03 30.68 -11.29
N LEU A 408 -14.81 29.42 -10.87
CA LEU A 408 -15.74 28.75 -9.98
C LEU A 408 -15.57 29.19 -8.52
N GLY A 409 -14.36 29.61 -8.15
CA GLY A 409 -14.02 30.10 -6.82
C GLY A 409 -13.83 28.98 -5.78
N TYR A 410 -13.87 29.35 -4.51
CA TYR A 410 -13.57 28.47 -3.38
C TYR A 410 -14.76 27.57 -3.04
N ILE A 411 -15.03 26.59 -3.90
CA ILE A 411 -16.12 25.63 -3.73
C ILE A 411 -15.55 24.24 -3.53
N ASN A 412 -16.13 23.50 -2.57
CA ASN A 412 -15.93 22.06 -2.42
C ASN A 412 -17.29 21.37 -2.58
N ILE A 413 -17.43 20.55 -3.64
CA ILE A 413 -18.70 19.89 -3.97
C ILE A 413 -19.12 18.86 -2.91
N SER A 414 -18.16 18.29 -2.19
CA SER A 414 -18.43 17.30 -1.13
C SER A 414 -19.19 17.89 0.06
N GLY A 415 -19.06 19.21 0.26
CA GLY A 415 -19.79 19.94 1.31
C GLY A 415 -21.21 20.39 0.92
N ILE A 416 -21.67 20.07 -0.29
CA ILE A 416 -22.99 20.51 -0.78
C ILE A 416 -24.01 19.38 -0.55
N GLU A 417 -24.96 19.64 0.38
CA GLU A 417 -26.02 18.69 0.69
C GLU A 417 -26.96 18.41 -0.51
N ALA A 418 -27.59 17.24 -0.47
CA ALA A 418 -28.53 16.79 -1.47
C ALA A 418 -29.85 17.59 -1.43
N GLY A 419 -29.90 18.73 -2.07
CA GLY A 419 -31.09 19.62 -2.08
C GLY A 419 -30.90 20.85 -2.93
N TYR A 420 -29.65 21.20 -3.22
CA TYR A 420 -29.34 22.23 -4.19
C TYR A 420 -29.45 21.70 -5.62
N ASP A 421 -29.66 22.61 -6.60
CA ASP A 421 -29.71 22.23 -8.01
C ASP A 421 -28.30 21.72 -8.46
N LYS A 422 -28.02 20.45 -8.12
CA LYS A 422 -26.76 19.79 -8.46
C LYS A 422 -26.46 19.84 -9.96
N GLN A 423 -27.49 19.80 -10.81
CA GLN A 423 -27.30 19.76 -12.26
C GLN A 423 -26.63 21.04 -12.80
N LEU A 424 -27.02 22.20 -12.28
CA LEU A 424 -26.43 23.48 -12.74
C LEU A 424 -24.97 23.59 -12.29
N LEU A 425 -24.65 23.17 -11.06
CA LEU A 425 -23.29 23.19 -10.52
C LEU A 425 -22.40 22.16 -11.22
N THR A 426 -22.90 20.94 -11.41
CA THR A 426 -22.19 19.87 -12.14
C THR A 426 -21.80 20.34 -13.54
N LYS A 427 -22.72 20.98 -14.28
CA LYS A 427 -22.43 21.51 -15.61
C LYS A 427 -21.33 22.59 -15.60
N LYS A 428 -21.30 23.46 -14.58
CA LYS A 428 -20.23 24.45 -14.43
C LYS A 428 -18.89 23.78 -14.15
N ILE A 429 -18.86 22.81 -13.24
CA ILE A 429 -17.66 22.03 -12.92
C ILE A 429 -17.13 21.32 -14.16
N GLU A 430 -17.99 20.63 -14.91
CA GLU A 430 -17.60 19.97 -16.16
C GLU A 430 -17.00 20.98 -17.17
N THR A 431 -17.63 22.14 -17.32
CA THR A 431 -17.12 23.18 -18.22
C THR A 431 -15.74 23.68 -17.79
N ARG A 432 -15.53 23.91 -16.49
CA ARG A 432 -14.24 24.38 -15.98
C ARG A 432 -13.17 23.29 -16.03
N MET A 433 -13.52 22.06 -15.72
CA MET A 433 -12.60 20.92 -15.86
C MET A 433 -12.11 20.77 -17.31
N LEU A 434 -13.00 20.88 -18.29
CA LEU A 434 -12.62 20.85 -19.71
C LEU A 434 -11.71 22.03 -20.07
N ALA A 435 -11.96 23.22 -19.52
CA ALA A 435 -11.09 24.37 -19.74
C ALA A 435 -9.67 24.12 -19.16
N TRP A 436 -9.56 23.56 -17.95
CA TRP A 436 -8.27 23.18 -17.37
C TRP A 436 -7.51 22.17 -18.25
N MET A 437 -8.22 21.18 -18.78
CA MET A 437 -7.61 20.18 -19.68
C MET A 437 -7.16 20.80 -21.01
N ASP A 438 -7.92 21.74 -21.59
CA ASP A 438 -7.54 22.44 -22.82
C ASP A 438 -6.34 23.38 -22.58
N ASP A 439 -6.33 24.13 -21.48
CA ASP A 439 -5.20 25.00 -21.11
C ASP A 439 -3.93 24.16 -20.88
N ALA A 440 -4.04 23.06 -20.15
CA ALA A 440 -2.92 22.14 -19.94
C ALA A 440 -2.41 21.54 -21.24
N LYS A 441 -3.29 21.14 -22.17
CA LYS A 441 -2.92 20.65 -23.50
C LYS A 441 -2.15 21.70 -24.29
N ILE A 442 -2.63 22.95 -24.32
CA ILE A 442 -1.98 24.06 -25.01
C ILE A 442 -0.59 24.31 -24.41
N GLN A 443 -0.50 24.38 -23.09
CA GLN A 443 0.78 24.58 -22.40
C GLN A 443 1.73 23.41 -22.67
N THR A 444 1.26 22.15 -22.59
CA THR A 444 2.06 20.95 -22.87
C THR A 444 2.61 20.98 -24.30
N GLN A 445 1.80 21.33 -25.30
CA GLN A 445 2.25 21.45 -26.69
C GLN A 445 3.35 22.51 -26.84
N LYS A 446 3.22 23.63 -26.15
CA LYS A 446 4.24 24.69 -26.14
C LYS A 446 5.54 24.21 -25.49
N GLU A 447 5.45 23.55 -24.35
CA GLU A 447 6.62 23.03 -23.63
C GLU A 447 7.31 21.90 -24.38
N VAL A 448 6.57 20.95 -24.95
CA VAL A 448 7.13 19.86 -25.77
C VAL A 448 7.93 20.43 -26.95
N LYS A 449 7.39 21.44 -27.66
CA LYS A 449 8.11 22.12 -28.76
C LYS A 449 9.38 22.83 -28.27
N ARG A 450 9.29 23.52 -27.14
CA ARG A 450 10.43 24.22 -26.52
C ARG A 450 11.54 23.27 -26.10
N LEU A 451 11.16 22.12 -25.53
CA LEU A 451 12.06 21.11 -24.96
C LEU A 451 12.40 19.99 -25.93
N TRP A 452 11.97 20.10 -27.19
CA TRP A 452 12.12 19.04 -28.18
C TRP A 452 13.54 18.47 -28.30
N PRO A 453 14.62 19.30 -28.33
CA PRO A 453 15.98 18.77 -28.39
C PRO A 453 16.33 17.84 -27.23
N SER A 454 15.80 18.11 -26.04
CA SER A 454 16.01 17.27 -24.86
C SER A 454 15.16 16.00 -24.91
N ILE A 455 13.91 16.11 -25.35
CA ILE A 455 13.01 14.95 -25.54
C ILE A 455 13.59 13.99 -26.56
N ASP A 456 14.06 14.48 -27.69
CA ASP A 456 14.67 13.68 -28.74
C ASP A 456 15.98 12.99 -28.27
N ALA A 457 16.81 13.72 -27.49
CA ALA A 457 18.03 13.14 -26.92
C ALA A 457 17.74 12.03 -25.91
N VAL A 458 16.76 12.22 -25.02
CA VAL A 458 16.33 11.23 -24.04
C VAL A 458 15.70 10.01 -24.74
N ALA A 459 14.82 10.23 -25.73
CA ALA A 459 14.21 9.15 -26.50
C ALA A 459 15.24 8.29 -27.23
N LYS A 460 16.25 8.91 -27.85
CA LYS A 460 17.35 8.19 -28.50
C LYS A 460 18.17 7.36 -27.52
N ALA A 461 18.48 7.91 -26.35
CA ALA A 461 19.17 7.16 -25.29
C ALA A 461 18.34 5.96 -24.81
N LEU A 462 17.03 6.11 -24.68
CA LEU A 462 16.12 5.03 -24.31
C LEU A 462 16.02 3.95 -25.39
N ILE A 463 16.02 4.31 -26.68
CA ILE A 463 16.02 3.35 -27.78
C ILE A 463 17.33 2.53 -27.79
N GLU A 464 18.46 3.16 -27.46
CA GLU A 464 19.75 2.50 -27.43
C GLU A 464 19.96 1.59 -26.20
N LYS A 465 19.52 2.06 -25.01
CA LYS A 465 19.84 1.42 -23.72
C LYS A 465 18.67 0.71 -23.06
N GLU A 466 17.46 0.85 -23.57
CA GLU A 466 16.17 0.42 -22.98
C GLU A 466 15.82 1.07 -21.62
N MET A 467 16.83 1.57 -20.89
CA MET A 467 16.66 2.20 -19.57
C MET A 467 17.78 3.21 -19.34
N ILE A 468 17.43 4.33 -18.70
CA ILE A 468 18.37 5.32 -18.17
C ILE A 468 18.00 5.62 -16.72
N ASP A 469 18.97 5.90 -15.86
CA ASP A 469 18.72 6.34 -14.51
C ASP A 469 18.62 7.87 -14.39
N GLY A 470 18.27 8.36 -13.19
CA GLY A 470 18.06 9.79 -12.96
C GLY A 470 19.33 10.63 -13.15
N GLU A 471 20.52 10.10 -12.85
CA GLU A 471 21.79 10.85 -13.07
C GLU A 471 22.12 10.93 -14.56
N GLU A 472 21.91 9.87 -15.31
CA GLU A 472 22.08 9.88 -16.75
C GLU A 472 21.09 10.82 -17.45
N LEU A 473 19.81 10.82 -17.01
CA LEU A 473 18.83 11.80 -17.46
C LEU A 473 19.31 13.22 -17.23
N LYS A 474 19.83 13.50 -16.04
CA LYS A 474 20.37 14.81 -15.67
C LYS A 474 21.54 15.23 -16.56
N GLU A 475 22.45 14.31 -16.87
CA GLU A 475 23.54 14.57 -17.82
C GLU A 475 23.05 14.90 -19.22
N ILE A 476 22.05 14.15 -19.74
CA ILE A 476 21.43 14.42 -21.02
C ILE A 476 20.77 15.80 -21.02
N MET A 477 20.04 16.14 -19.96
CA MET A 477 19.38 17.44 -19.79
C MET A 477 20.39 18.59 -19.74
N GLN A 478 21.51 18.45 -19.02
CA GLN A 478 22.55 19.47 -18.97
C GLN A 478 23.21 19.74 -20.33
N LYS A 479 23.32 18.75 -21.18
CA LYS A 479 23.88 18.86 -22.53
C LYS A 479 22.88 19.44 -23.55
N SER A 480 21.60 19.09 -23.44
CA SER A 480 20.58 19.42 -24.43
C SER A 480 19.72 20.65 -24.07
N TYR A 481 19.58 20.96 -22.78
CA TYR A 481 18.75 22.06 -22.30
C TYR A 481 19.60 23.28 -21.91
N LYS A 482 19.40 24.40 -22.62
CA LYS A 482 20.11 25.68 -22.42
C LYS A 482 19.32 26.71 -21.59
N GLY A 483 18.14 26.36 -21.12
CA GLY A 483 17.28 27.24 -20.32
C GLY A 483 17.65 27.26 -18.82
N ALA A 484 17.22 28.30 -18.11
CA ALA A 484 17.28 28.31 -16.67
C ALA A 484 16.30 27.26 -16.11
N ILE A 485 16.81 26.30 -15.36
CA ILE A 485 15.97 25.40 -14.54
C ILE A 485 15.47 26.27 -13.40
N LEU A 486 14.15 26.44 -13.27
CA LEU A 486 13.53 27.04 -12.09
C LEU A 486 13.72 26.09 -10.90
N ARG A 487 14.95 26.01 -10.41
CA ARG A 487 15.20 25.46 -9.08
C ARG A 487 14.78 26.55 -8.12
N SER A 488 13.69 26.36 -7.40
CA SER A 488 13.43 27.12 -6.19
C SER A 488 14.69 26.98 -5.32
N MET A 489 15.36 28.09 -5.08
CA MET A 489 16.37 28.18 -4.02
C MET A 489 15.64 27.95 -2.70
N LEU A 490 15.89 26.83 -2.08
CA LEU A 490 15.82 26.60 -0.63
C LEU A 490 17.07 25.89 -0.22
#